data_d40703deb52077de0e54649b848d0daf
#
_entry.id   d40703deb52077de0e54649b848d0daf
#
_cell.length_a   1.000
_cell.length_b   1.000
_cell.length_c   1.000
_cell.angle_alpha   90.00
_cell.angle_beta   90.00
_cell.angle_gamma   90.00
#
_symmetry.space_group_name_H-M   'P 1'
#
loop_
_entity.id
_entity.type
_entity.pdbx_description
1 polymer ?
#
loop_
_entity_poly.entity_id
_entity_poly.type
_entity_poly.pdbx_seq_one_letter_code
_entity_poly.pdbx_strand_id
1 'polypeptide(L)'
;MNNIAILYQAKLPPIKNGIQKPMKPGGYSDSGADIAYELKKNGIHIITPIENPDINIDLDWVFPDTKEGIEHAISKGADTFWLNTVLYKKHEIEHFFDKKLQFIGQLPEKVDIYDDKYFTNEVLRKNQIPVPKSQLITSKDLTEYKLSLSFPLVVKPIRGRGSQGVTLVKNQKELYNSLRNIFSDKEYGDIVLLEQYLNGQEITITVMPLGTYVINQNEIKHETPWCLPAVKRFNHKDSIAPYNGNIAVINNSLVLSDDELKSKEILEVYSHCQKAGELLQINAPIRIDCRADENGKYYLFDLNMKPNMTGPSRPQRQNQDSLTLLSARKIGWSYFELLKNMIRQSWIV
;
A
#
# COMPACT_ATOMS: atom_id res chain seq x y z
N MET A 1 -15.85 -6.48 23.47
CA MET A 1 -15.80 -6.98 22.07
C MET A 1 -15.82 -5.75 21.18
N ASN A 2 -14.97 -5.69 20.17
CA ASN A 2 -14.95 -4.55 19.25
C ASN A 2 -16.09 -4.69 18.23
N ASN A 3 -16.87 -3.62 18.08
CA ASN A 3 -17.92 -3.51 17.06
C ASN A 3 -17.30 -2.82 15.82
N ILE A 4 -16.89 -3.60 14.83
CA ILE A 4 -16.04 -3.10 13.75
C ILE A 4 -16.88 -2.66 12.55
N ALA A 5 -16.71 -1.41 12.12
CA ALA A 5 -17.19 -0.90 10.84
C ALA A 5 -16.02 -0.74 9.87
N ILE A 6 -16.23 -1.08 8.59
CA ILE A 6 -15.20 -0.96 7.56
C ILE A 6 -15.54 0.20 6.64
N LEU A 7 -14.59 1.11 6.46
CA LEU A 7 -14.75 2.26 5.58
C LEU A 7 -14.25 1.95 4.16
N TYR A 8 -14.92 2.52 3.17
CA TYR A 8 -14.46 2.54 1.77
C TYR A 8 -14.36 3.99 1.28
N GLN A 9 -13.52 4.22 0.28
CA GLN A 9 -13.32 5.54 -0.31
C GLN A 9 -14.55 5.94 -1.13
N ALA A 10 -15.32 6.90 -0.64
CA ALA A 10 -16.52 7.42 -1.31
C ALA A 10 -16.26 8.71 -2.09
N LYS A 11 -15.18 9.44 -1.79
CA LYS A 11 -14.82 10.71 -2.43
C LYS A 11 -13.37 10.70 -2.94
N LEU A 12 -13.11 11.48 -3.95
CA LEU A 12 -11.75 11.76 -4.41
C LEU A 12 -10.95 12.48 -3.31
N PRO A 13 -9.67 12.16 -3.12
CA PRO A 13 -8.83 12.91 -2.20
C PRO A 13 -8.58 14.33 -2.72
N PRO A 14 -8.16 15.28 -1.86
CA PRO A 14 -7.87 16.64 -2.28
C PRO A 14 -6.72 16.70 -3.29
N ILE A 15 -6.71 17.71 -4.14
CA ILE A 15 -5.62 17.99 -5.07
C ILE A 15 -4.38 18.39 -4.27
N LYS A 16 -3.23 17.77 -4.58
CA LYS A 16 -1.92 18.08 -3.99
C LYS A 16 -0.85 18.17 -5.07
N ASN A 17 -0.08 19.25 -5.06
CA ASN A 17 0.95 19.51 -6.07
C ASN A 17 0.40 19.43 -7.52
N GLY A 18 -0.84 19.90 -7.74
CA GLY A 18 -1.53 19.81 -9.02
C GLY A 18 -2.07 18.41 -9.37
N ILE A 19 -1.89 17.41 -8.49
CA ILE A 19 -2.33 16.03 -8.72
C ILE A 19 -3.56 15.72 -7.88
N GLN A 20 -4.63 15.25 -8.50
CA GLN A 20 -5.71 14.57 -7.83
C GLN A 20 -5.57 13.06 -8.02
N LYS A 21 -5.25 12.35 -6.95
CA LYS A 21 -5.06 10.89 -7.02
C LYS A 21 -6.35 10.21 -7.47
N PRO A 22 -6.33 9.43 -8.57
CA PRO A 22 -7.55 8.82 -9.10
C PRO A 22 -8.11 7.78 -8.13
N MET A 23 -9.42 7.67 -8.06
CA MET A 23 -10.11 6.66 -7.27
C MET A 23 -10.18 5.33 -8.04
N LYS A 24 -9.88 4.22 -7.36
CA LYS A 24 -10.19 2.90 -7.90
C LYS A 24 -11.70 2.77 -8.10
N PRO A 25 -12.21 2.17 -9.19
CA PRO A 25 -13.62 1.86 -9.32
C PRO A 25 -14.14 1.16 -8.05
N GLY A 26 -15.25 1.63 -7.49
CA GLY A 26 -15.82 1.14 -6.25
C GLY A 26 -15.08 1.57 -4.96
N GLY A 27 -14.03 2.38 -5.03
CA GLY A 27 -13.38 2.96 -3.85
C GLY A 27 -12.89 1.94 -2.82
N TYR A 28 -12.47 0.75 -3.24
CA TYR A 28 -12.10 -0.38 -2.39
C TYR A 28 -13.28 -1.02 -1.62
N SER A 29 -14.54 -0.76 -1.99
CA SER A 29 -15.70 -1.43 -1.39
C SER A 29 -15.60 -2.95 -1.52
N ASP A 30 -15.08 -3.44 -2.64
CA ASP A 30 -14.84 -4.85 -2.92
C ASP A 30 -13.95 -5.54 -1.86
N SER A 31 -12.78 -4.96 -1.58
CA SER A 31 -11.86 -5.50 -0.56
C SER A 31 -12.37 -5.25 0.86
N GLY A 32 -13.09 -4.16 1.10
CA GLY A 32 -13.75 -3.90 2.38
C GLY A 32 -14.82 -4.93 2.69
N ALA A 33 -15.65 -5.29 1.70
CA ALA A 33 -16.67 -6.33 1.84
C ALA A 33 -16.04 -7.72 2.04
N ASP A 34 -14.90 -8.02 1.39
CA ASP A 34 -14.15 -9.27 1.63
C ASP A 34 -13.69 -9.37 3.08
N ILE A 35 -13.13 -8.28 3.64
CA ILE A 35 -12.71 -8.19 5.04
C ILE A 35 -13.92 -8.36 5.98
N ALA A 36 -15.00 -7.62 5.73
CA ALA A 36 -16.22 -7.67 6.57
C ALA A 36 -16.82 -9.08 6.61
N TYR A 37 -16.97 -9.68 5.44
CA TYR A 37 -17.53 -11.03 5.30
C TYR A 37 -16.68 -12.08 6.02
N GLU A 38 -15.36 -12.08 5.77
CA GLU A 38 -14.47 -13.06 6.38
C GLU A 38 -14.46 -12.96 7.91
N LEU A 39 -14.41 -11.74 8.45
CA LEU A 39 -14.46 -11.50 9.90
C LEU A 39 -15.81 -11.94 10.49
N LYS A 40 -16.93 -11.55 9.87
CA LYS A 40 -18.29 -11.90 10.34
C LYS A 40 -18.52 -13.41 10.31
N LYS A 41 -18.10 -14.09 9.24
CA LYS A 41 -18.18 -15.56 9.10
C LYS A 41 -17.42 -16.28 10.24
N ASN A 42 -16.35 -15.71 10.74
CA ASN A 42 -15.54 -16.27 11.82
C ASN A 42 -15.89 -15.69 13.22
N GLY A 43 -17.11 -15.14 13.38
CA GLY A 43 -17.66 -14.75 14.68
C GLY A 43 -17.18 -13.40 15.21
N ILE A 44 -16.50 -12.57 14.41
CA ILE A 44 -16.18 -11.18 14.78
C ILE A 44 -17.42 -10.32 14.53
N HIS A 45 -17.73 -9.44 15.49
CA HIS A 45 -18.90 -8.57 15.38
C HIS A 45 -18.62 -7.42 14.39
N ILE A 46 -19.25 -7.50 13.22
CA ILE A 46 -19.15 -6.51 12.15
C ILE A 46 -20.44 -5.72 12.07
N ILE A 47 -20.33 -4.40 12.16
CA ILE A 47 -21.41 -3.45 11.92
C ILE A 47 -21.51 -3.21 10.41
N THR A 48 -22.71 -3.35 9.86
CA THR A 48 -22.98 -3.19 8.43
C THR A 48 -24.06 -2.12 8.19
N PRO A 49 -24.06 -1.41 7.04
CA PRO A 49 -25.08 -0.40 6.71
C PRO A 49 -26.50 -0.94 6.79
N ILE A 50 -26.69 -2.18 6.38
CA ILE A 50 -27.98 -2.89 6.45
C ILE A 50 -27.84 -4.12 7.34
N GLU A 51 -28.95 -4.59 7.89
CA GLU A 51 -28.97 -5.70 8.87
C GLU A 51 -28.57 -7.04 8.25
N ASN A 52 -29.08 -7.32 7.06
CA ASN A 52 -28.83 -8.57 6.31
C ASN A 52 -28.13 -8.24 4.98
N PRO A 53 -26.79 -8.04 4.97
CA PRO A 53 -26.07 -7.66 3.79
C PRO A 53 -26.06 -8.78 2.74
N ASP A 54 -26.37 -8.42 1.47
CA ASP A 54 -26.27 -9.35 0.35
C ASP A 54 -24.79 -9.63 0.06
N ILE A 55 -24.47 -10.91 -0.10
CA ILE A 55 -23.10 -11.37 -0.35
C ILE A 55 -22.54 -10.87 -1.69
N ASN A 56 -23.38 -10.48 -2.63
CA ASN A 56 -23.01 -9.98 -3.95
C ASN A 56 -22.94 -8.45 -4.04
N ILE A 57 -23.41 -7.73 -3.02
CA ILE A 57 -23.45 -6.25 -3.00
C ILE A 57 -22.39 -5.73 -2.03
N ASP A 58 -21.27 -5.21 -2.57
CA ASP A 58 -20.16 -4.73 -1.75
C ASP A 58 -20.59 -3.64 -0.76
N LEU A 59 -21.44 -2.70 -1.18
CA LEU A 59 -21.84 -1.56 -0.38
C LEU A 59 -22.74 -1.91 0.81
N ASP A 60 -23.32 -3.09 0.82
CA ASP A 60 -24.08 -3.60 1.97
C ASP A 60 -23.18 -3.89 3.19
N TRP A 61 -21.87 -4.04 2.97
CA TRP A 61 -20.89 -4.46 3.95
C TRP A 61 -20.03 -3.34 4.51
N VAL A 62 -19.97 -2.19 3.83
CA VAL A 62 -18.99 -1.14 4.11
C VAL A 62 -19.64 0.24 4.16
N PHE A 63 -19.12 1.13 4.99
CA PHE A 63 -19.60 2.50 5.11
C PHE A 63 -18.73 3.46 4.28
N PRO A 64 -19.32 4.52 3.68
CA PRO A 64 -18.53 5.56 3.04
C PRO A 64 -17.67 6.31 4.08
N ASP A 65 -16.49 6.70 3.68
CA ASP A 65 -15.53 7.45 4.49
C ASP A 65 -15.87 8.95 4.62
N THR A 66 -17.15 9.28 4.48
CA THR A 66 -17.68 10.63 4.72
C THR A 66 -18.11 10.81 6.17
N LYS A 67 -18.26 12.07 6.59
CA LYS A 67 -18.75 12.37 7.94
C LYS A 67 -20.06 11.65 8.24
N GLU A 68 -21.03 11.72 7.32
CA GLU A 68 -22.34 11.08 7.46
C GLU A 68 -22.24 9.57 7.53
N GLY A 69 -21.34 8.96 6.73
CA GLY A 69 -21.12 7.51 6.74
C GLY A 69 -20.51 7.03 8.05
N ILE A 70 -19.56 7.78 8.61
CA ILE A 70 -18.95 7.47 9.91
C ILE A 70 -19.96 7.65 11.04
N GLU A 71 -20.73 8.76 11.04
CA GLU A 71 -21.81 8.98 12.02
C GLU A 71 -22.88 7.90 11.95
N HIS A 72 -23.23 7.44 10.74
CA HIS A 72 -24.16 6.31 10.56
C HIS A 72 -23.61 5.02 11.17
N ALA A 73 -22.33 4.70 10.95
CA ALA A 73 -21.72 3.51 11.57
C ALA A 73 -21.73 3.61 13.12
N ILE A 74 -21.40 4.78 13.68
CA ILE A 74 -21.46 5.03 15.12
C ILE A 74 -22.88 4.85 15.64
N SER A 75 -23.90 5.40 14.97
CA SER A 75 -25.31 5.27 15.36
C SER A 75 -25.80 3.82 15.39
N LYS A 76 -25.16 2.94 14.61
CA LYS A 76 -25.39 1.49 14.62
C LYS A 76 -24.56 0.74 15.67
N GLY A 77 -23.76 1.46 16.48
CA GLY A 77 -22.99 0.91 17.58
C GLY A 77 -21.54 0.56 17.24
N ALA A 78 -20.99 1.05 16.10
CA ALA A 78 -19.57 0.88 15.82
C ALA A 78 -18.71 1.66 16.82
N ASP A 79 -17.70 1.00 17.38
CA ASP A 79 -16.66 1.56 18.25
C ASP A 79 -15.25 1.42 17.68
N THR A 80 -15.11 0.68 16.59
CA THR A 80 -13.85 0.37 15.93
C THR A 80 -13.99 0.55 14.41
N PHE A 81 -13.05 1.28 13.80
CA PHE A 81 -13.09 1.58 12.38
C PHE A 81 -11.89 0.97 11.64
N TRP A 82 -12.16 0.12 10.64
CA TRP A 82 -11.15 -0.32 9.70
C TRP A 82 -11.04 0.66 8.54
N LEU A 83 -9.88 1.31 8.43
CA LEU A 83 -9.64 2.39 7.47
C LEU A 83 -9.25 1.83 6.08
N ASN A 84 -10.17 1.14 5.41
CA ASN A 84 -9.94 0.60 4.07
C ASN A 84 -10.18 1.64 2.96
N THR A 85 -9.68 2.84 3.17
CA THR A 85 -9.82 4.02 2.30
C THR A 85 -8.48 4.66 2.00
N VAL A 86 -8.44 5.66 1.12
CA VAL A 86 -7.27 6.50 0.86
C VAL A 86 -7.24 7.63 1.88
N LEU A 87 -6.33 7.54 2.83
CA LEU A 87 -6.17 8.52 3.90
C LEU A 87 -5.32 9.72 3.43
N TYR A 88 -5.60 10.88 3.97
CA TYR A 88 -4.88 12.13 3.77
C TYR A 88 -5.09 13.06 4.96
N LYS A 89 -4.21 14.04 5.17
CA LYS A 89 -4.35 15.04 6.27
C LYS A 89 -5.68 15.77 6.15
N LYS A 90 -6.41 15.87 7.26
CA LYS A 90 -7.78 16.38 7.37
C LYS A 90 -8.83 15.45 6.71
N HIS A 91 -8.57 14.15 6.70
CA HIS A 91 -9.59 13.18 6.34
C HIS A 91 -10.76 13.22 7.34
N GLU A 92 -11.98 12.95 6.88
CA GLU A 92 -13.20 13.06 7.70
C GLU A 92 -13.11 12.24 9.02
N ILE A 93 -12.35 11.13 9.02
CA ILE A 93 -12.17 10.31 10.22
C ILE A 93 -11.46 11.06 11.38
N GLU A 94 -10.64 12.09 11.07
CA GLU A 94 -9.93 12.85 12.09
C GLU A 94 -10.88 13.65 13.01
N HIS A 95 -12.09 13.99 12.53
CA HIS A 95 -13.15 14.63 13.35
C HIS A 95 -13.69 13.72 14.47
N PHE A 96 -13.32 12.45 14.48
CA PHE A 96 -13.80 11.46 15.43
C PHE A 96 -12.70 10.94 16.37
N PHE A 97 -11.49 11.47 16.29
CA PHE A 97 -10.37 11.03 17.12
C PHE A 97 -10.55 11.31 18.61
N ASP A 98 -11.35 12.30 18.98
CA ASP A 98 -11.68 12.64 20.37
C ASP A 98 -12.78 11.74 20.99
N LYS A 99 -13.39 10.83 20.22
CA LYS A 99 -14.54 10.02 20.64
C LYS A 99 -14.20 8.67 21.26
N LYS A 100 -12.96 8.43 21.67
CA LYS A 100 -12.50 7.14 22.25
C LYS A 100 -12.81 5.93 21.35
N LEU A 101 -12.73 6.12 20.05
CA LEU A 101 -12.89 5.06 19.06
C LEU A 101 -11.55 4.37 18.80
N GLN A 102 -11.60 3.11 18.38
CA GLN A 102 -10.44 2.37 17.93
C GLN A 102 -10.31 2.43 16.40
N PHE A 103 -9.08 2.40 15.91
CA PHE A 103 -8.79 2.48 14.49
C PHE A 103 -7.85 1.35 14.06
N ILE A 104 -8.14 0.72 12.93
CA ILE A 104 -7.30 -0.29 12.27
C ILE A 104 -6.86 0.30 10.93
N GLY A 105 -5.61 0.69 10.82
CA GLY A 105 -5.07 1.39 9.65
C GLY A 105 -3.97 2.36 10.04
N GLN A 106 -3.54 3.18 9.09
CA GLN A 106 -2.52 4.21 9.31
C GLN A 106 -3.15 5.52 9.80
N LEU A 107 -2.34 6.37 10.43
CA LEU A 107 -2.71 7.75 10.70
C LEU A 107 -2.84 8.54 9.36
N PRO A 108 -3.92 9.30 9.13
CA PRO A 108 -4.13 10.05 7.90
C PRO A 108 -2.96 10.97 7.53
N GLU A 109 -2.41 11.71 8.50
CA GLU A 109 -1.26 12.59 8.28
C GLU A 109 -0.01 11.83 7.80
N LYS A 110 0.25 10.63 8.33
CA LYS A 110 1.38 9.79 7.92
C LYS A 110 1.23 9.33 6.47
N VAL A 111 0.03 8.85 6.11
CA VAL A 111 -0.26 8.44 4.73
C VAL A 111 -0.04 9.61 3.77
N ASP A 112 -0.51 10.79 4.14
CA ASP A 112 -0.41 11.99 3.32
C ASP A 112 1.03 12.43 3.06
N ILE A 113 1.87 12.42 4.09
CA ILE A 113 3.29 12.79 4.01
C ILE A 113 4.04 11.78 3.12
N TYR A 114 3.87 10.49 3.37
CA TYR A 114 4.65 9.44 2.71
C TYR A 114 4.04 8.93 1.39
N ASP A 115 2.92 9.51 0.94
CA ASP A 115 2.40 9.31 -0.42
C ASP A 115 3.26 10.02 -1.48
N ASP A 116 4.07 11.00 -1.08
CA ASP A 116 5.04 11.66 -1.94
C ASP A 116 6.30 10.80 -2.06
N LYS A 117 6.51 10.22 -3.26
CA LYS A 117 7.63 9.30 -3.51
C LYS A 117 9.00 9.95 -3.37
N TYR A 118 9.13 11.20 -3.82
CA TYR A 118 10.40 11.91 -3.69
C TYR A 118 10.72 12.23 -2.23
N PHE A 119 9.76 12.79 -1.51
CA PHE A 119 9.93 13.08 -0.08
C PHE A 119 10.28 11.82 0.71
N THR A 120 9.56 10.72 0.47
CA THR A 120 9.81 9.43 1.13
C THR A 120 11.21 8.92 0.82
N ASN A 121 11.64 8.95 -0.43
CA ASN A 121 12.99 8.54 -0.84
C ASN A 121 14.06 9.40 -0.16
N GLU A 122 13.86 10.73 -0.01
CA GLU A 122 14.81 11.60 0.68
C GLU A 122 14.90 11.29 2.18
N VAL A 123 13.77 11.00 2.83
CA VAL A 123 13.76 10.57 4.24
C VAL A 123 14.55 9.26 4.41
N LEU A 124 14.30 8.27 3.55
CA LEU A 124 15.00 6.98 3.57
C LEU A 124 16.50 7.15 3.31
N ARG A 125 16.89 7.95 2.29
CA ARG A 125 18.27 8.22 1.90
C ARG A 125 19.07 8.89 3.03
N LYS A 126 18.47 9.90 3.69
CA LYS A 126 19.09 10.59 4.85
C LYS A 126 19.35 9.64 6.02
N ASN A 127 18.57 8.57 6.12
CA ASN A 127 18.72 7.54 7.14
C ASN A 127 19.51 6.32 6.65
N GLN A 128 20.28 6.46 5.55
CA GLN A 128 21.15 5.41 5.00
C GLN A 128 20.41 4.13 4.56
N ILE A 129 19.13 4.25 4.21
CA ILE A 129 18.39 3.17 3.59
C ILE A 129 18.56 3.29 2.08
N PRO A 130 18.97 2.21 1.37
CA PRO A 130 19.18 2.23 -0.06
C PRO A 130 17.88 2.54 -0.82
N VAL A 131 17.90 3.63 -1.59
CA VAL A 131 16.85 3.99 -2.55
C VAL A 131 17.51 4.35 -3.89
N PRO A 132 16.84 4.17 -5.03
CA PRO A 132 17.41 4.51 -6.33
C PRO A 132 17.85 5.98 -6.36
N LYS A 133 18.91 6.29 -7.13
CA LYS A 133 19.24 7.69 -7.43
C LYS A 133 18.07 8.33 -8.16
N SER A 134 17.73 9.55 -7.80
CA SER A 134 16.55 10.22 -8.33
C SER A 134 16.77 11.71 -8.54
N GLN A 135 15.99 12.29 -9.44
CA GLN A 135 15.99 13.71 -9.79
C GLN A 135 14.56 14.16 -10.07
N LEU A 136 14.17 15.33 -9.58
CA LEU A 136 12.91 15.96 -9.97
C LEU A 136 13.09 16.78 -11.24
N ILE A 137 12.05 16.74 -12.09
CA ILE A 137 11.90 17.62 -13.26
C ILE A 137 10.53 18.28 -13.13
N THR A 138 10.49 19.58 -13.34
CA THR A 138 9.22 20.34 -13.38
C THR A 138 8.84 20.64 -14.83
N SER A 139 7.56 20.92 -15.09
CA SER A 139 7.08 21.32 -16.41
C SER A 139 7.80 22.57 -16.96
N LYS A 140 8.27 23.45 -16.07
CA LYS A 140 9.04 24.67 -16.41
C LYS A 140 10.45 24.36 -16.91
N ASP A 141 11.01 23.23 -16.45
CA ASP A 141 12.39 22.82 -16.77
C ASP A 141 12.46 22.00 -18.08
N LEU A 142 11.32 21.70 -18.71
CA LEU A 142 11.23 20.76 -19.84
C LEU A 142 12.21 21.08 -20.98
N THR A 143 12.53 22.34 -21.20
CA THR A 143 13.43 22.79 -22.26
C THR A 143 14.89 22.92 -21.85
N GLU A 144 15.19 23.04 -20.56
CA GLU A 144 16.53 23.43 -20.05
C GLU A 144 16.98 22.66 -18.81
N TYR A 145 16.56 21.39 -18.62
CA TYR A 145 17.04 20.62 -17.49
C TYR A 145 18.40 19.96 -17.76
N LYS A 146 19.25 19.94 -16.74
CA LYS A 146 20.49 19.15 -16.74
C LYS A 146 20.21 17.77 -16.14
N LEU A 147 20.35 16.73 -16.94
CA LEU A 147 20.22 15.35 -16.47
C LEU A 147 21.46 14.95 -15.68
N SER A 148 21.27 14.53 -14.42
CA SER A 148 22.35 14.04 -13.53
C SER A 148 22.40 12.51 -13.45
N LEU A 149 21.46 11.82 -14.10
CA LEU A 149 21.31 10.37 -14.06
C LEU A 149 21.68 9.74 -15.42
N SER A 150 22.10 8.48 -15.39
CA SER A 150 22.43 7.70 -16.59
C SER A 150 21.25 6.83 -17.01
N PHE A 151 21.04 6.68 -18.31
CA PHE A 151 20.04 5.74 -18.86
C PHE A 151 20.41 4.27 -18.61
N PRO A 152 19.42 3.38 -18.50
CA PRO A 152 17.96 3.64 -18.57
C PRO A 152 17.40 4.26 -17.28
N LEU A 153 16.29 5.01 -17.41
CA LEU A 153 15.61 5.69 -16.30
C LEU A 153 14.13 5.32 -16.24
N VAL A 154 13.57 5.40 -15.05
CA VAL A 154 12.14 5.34 -14.83
C VAL A 154 11.60 6.75 -14.63
N VAL A 155 10.59 7.11 -15.43
CA VAL A 155 9.82 8.35 -15.32
C VAL A 155 8.53 8.03 -14.59
N LYS A 156 8.22 8.74 -13.50
CA LYS A 156 6.98 8.49 -12.75
C LYS A 156 6.44 9.74 -12.07
N PRO A 157 5.10 9.86 -11.91
CA PRO A 157 4.52 10.91 -11.07
C PRO A 157 5.03 10.80 -9.62
N ILE A 158 5.18 11.94 -8.94
CA ILE A 158 5.58 11.97 -7.50
C ILE A 158 4.49 11.37 -6.60
N ARG A 159 3.22 11.43 -7.04
CA ARG A 159 2.06 10.83 -6.39
C ARG A 159 1.28 10.02 -7.42
N GLY A 160 0.83 8.85 -7.07
CA GLY A 160 0.10 7.99 -8.01
C GLY A 160 -0.10 6.58 -7.43
N ARG A 161 -0.74 5.72 -8.22
CA ARG A 161 -0.97 4.33 -7.86
C ARG A 161 -0.99 3.44 -9.12
N GLY A 162 -0.78 2.14 -8.92
CA GLY A 162 -0.99 1.15 -9.97
C GLY A 162 -0.14 1.33 -11.22
N SER A 163 1.07 1.85 -11.08
CA SER A 163 2.02 2.14 -12.17
C SER A 163 1.47 3.10 -13.25
N GLN A 164 0.41 3.87 -12.95
CA GLN A 164 -0.13 4.87 -13.86
C GLN A 164 0.91 5.98 -14.07
N GLY A 165 1.16 6.34 -15.33
CA GLY A 165 2.17 7.34 -15.71
C GLY A 165 3.62 6.90 -15.50
N VAL A 166 3.89 5.62 -15.20
CA VAL A 166 5.25 5.09 -15.07
C VAL A 166 5.76 4.57 -16.39
N THR A 167 6.92 5.03 -16.83
CA THR A 167 7.53 4.68 -18.12
C THR A 167 9.03 4.42 -17.97
N LEU A 168 9.53 3.35 -18.57
CA LEU A 168 10.97 3.12 -18.74
C LEU A 168 11.44 3.83 -19.99
N VAL A 169 12.52 4.62 -19.87
CA VAL A 169 13.13 5.36 -20.98
C VAL A 169 14.62 5.01 -21.10
N LYS A 170 15.08 4.79 -22.33
CA LYS A 170 16.42 4.28 -22.62
C LYS A 170 17.37 5.32 -23.19
N ASN A 171 16.85 6.48 -23.60
CA ASN A 171 17.61 7.56 -24.21
C ASN A 171 16.91 8.91 -24.05
N GLN A 172 17.61 9.98 -24.41
CA GLN A 172 17.14 11.36 -24.29
C GLN A 172 15.84 11.63 -25.06
N LYS A 173 15.66 11.03 -26.23
CA LYS A 173 14.47 11.23 -27.08
C LYS A 173 13.23 10.61 -26.39
N GLU A 174 13.35 9.40 -25.86
CA GLU A 174 12.29 8.74 -25.11
C GLU A 174 11.94 9.52 -23.85
N LEU A 175 12.96 10.00 -23.11
CA LEU A 175 12.77 10.83 -21.93
C LEU A 175 11.97 12.10 -22.26
N TYR A 176 12.39 12.85 -23.29
CA TYR A 176 11.68 14.07 -23.70
C TYR A 176 10.21 13.79 -24.06
N ASN A 177 9.95 12.73 -24.84
CA ASN A 177 8.60 12.36 -25.21
C ASN A 177 7.76 11.96 -24.00
N SER A 178 8.32 11.19 -23.06
CA SER A 178 7.64 10.78 -21.83
C SER A 178 7.29 11.97 -20.95
N LEU A 179 8.22 12.90 -20.73
CA LEU A 179 8.00 14.12 -19.96
C LEU A 179 6.94 15.00 -20.62
N ARG A 180 7.00 15.19 -21.94
CA ARG A 180 6.01 15.95 -22.68
C ARG A 180 4.60 15.36 -22.54
N ASN A 181 4.47 14.04 -22.64
CA ASN A 181 3.19 13.36 -22.48
C ASN A 181 2.63 13.53 -21.05
N ILE A 182 3.45 13.31 -20.03
CA ILE A 182 3.03 13.47 -18.62
C ILE A 182 2.61 14.90 -18.33
N PHE A 183 3.36 15.90 -18.76
CA PHE A 183 3.03 17.31 -18.50
C PHE A 183 1.85 17.84 -19.35
N SER A 184 1.57 17.23 -20.51
CA SER A 184 0.36 17.55 -21.27
C SER A 184 -0.90 16.94 -20.67
N ASP A 185 -0.76 15.85 -19.96
CA ASP A 185 -1.82 15.19 -19.22
C ASP A 185 -1.89 15.77 -17.80
N LYS A 186 -2.85 16.65 -17.56
CA LYS A 186 -3.03 17.37 -16.29
C LYS A 186 -3.28 16.44 -15.09
N GLU A 187 -3.51 15.15 -15.30
CA GLU A 187 -3.73 14.17 -14.22
C GLU A 187 -2.49 13.97 -13.35
N TYR A 188 -1.28 14.19 -13.91
CA TYR A 188 -0.02 13.89 -13.22
C TYR A 188 0.69 15.12 -12.64
N GLY A 189 0.07 16.30 -12.76
CA GLY A 189 0.62 17.55 -12.23
C GLY A 189 1.87 18.06 -12.96
N ASP A 190 2.60 18.96 -12.32
CA ASP A 190 3.72 19.71 -12.91
C ASP A 190 5.11 19.21 -12.47
N ILE A 191 5.17 18.10 -11.73
CA ILE A 191 6.41 17.56 -11.16
C ILE A 191 6.50 16.06 -11.44
N VAL A 192 7.62 15.63 -12.00
CA VAL A 192 7.93 14.24 -12.31
C VAL A 192 9.19 13.81 -11.58
N LEU A 193 9.20 12.58 -11.09
CA LEU A 193 10.36 11.92 -10.52
C LEU A 193 11.04 11.06 -11.59
N LEU A 194 12.30 11.36 -11.87
CA LEU A 194 13.19 10.47 -12.60
C LEU A 194 13.93 9.59 -11.61
N GLU A 195 14.00 8.29 -11.88
CA GLU A 195 14.78 7.35 -11.07
C GLU A 195 15.69 6.49 -11.92
N GLN A 196 16.83 6.14 -11.36
CA GLN A 196 17.69 5.09 -11.90
C GLN A 196 16.88 3.79 -12.05
N TYR A 197 16.90 3.21 -13.24
CA TYR A 197 16.33 1.89 -13.44
C TYR A 197 17.25 0.81 -12.85
N LEU A 198 16.66 -0.10 -12.10
CA LEU A 198 17.32 -1.27 -11.54
C LEU A 198 16.88 -2.50 -12.34
N ASN A 199 17.82 -3.28 -12.83
CA ASN A 199 17.54 -4.38 -13.78
C ASN A 199 17.44 -5.77 -13.15
N GLY A 200 17.65 -5.88 -11.85
CA GLY A 200 17.60 -7.15 -11.12
C GLY A 200 16.19 -7.58 -10.71
N GLN A 201 16.14 -8.57 -9.83
CA GLN A 201 14.90 -9.15 -9.33
C GLN A 201 14.08 -8.11 -8.56
N GLU A 202 12.78 -8.08 -8.82
CA GLU A 202 11.82 -7.32 -8.03
C GLU A 202 11.15 -8.19 -6.98
N ILE A 203 11.11 -7.69 -5.75
CA ILE A 203 10.41 -8.29 -4.62
C ILE A 203 9.52 -7.26 -3.94
N THR A 204 8.49 -7.77 -3.30
CA THR A 204 7.61 -6.99 -2.44
C THR A 204 7.69 -7.53 -1.02
N ILE A 205 7.84 -6.64 -0.04
CA ILE A 205 7.92 -6.98 1.38
C ILE A 205 6.79 -6.26 2.12
N THR A 206 5.97 -7.04 2.84
CA THR A 206 5.02 -6.49 3.80
C THR A 206 5.72 -6.29 5.14
N VAL A 207 5.69 -5.07 5.66
CA VAL A 207 6.20 -4.72 6.99
C VAL A 207 5.04 -4.55 7.93
N MET A 208 5.01 -5.36 8.97
CA MET A 208 4.02 -5.32 10.04
C MET A 208 4.48 -4.33 11.12
N PRO A 209 3.57 -3.57 11.76
CA PRO A 209 3.95 -2.71 12.89
C PRO A 209 4.45 -3.51 14.09
N LEU A 210 5.10 -2.85 15.03
CA LEU A 210 5.39 -3.44 16.35
C LEU A 210 4.09 -3.88 17.03
N GLY A 211 4.16 -4.86 17.92
CA GLY A 211 2.97 -5.33 18.67
C GLY A 211 2.98 -6.84 18.91
N THR A 212 1.88 -7.35 19.43
CA THR A 212 1.72 -8.77 19.74
C THR A 212 0.89 -9.48 18.68
N TYR A 213 1.42 -10.57 18.16
CA TYR A 213 0.83 -11.37 17.09
C TYR A 213 0.63 -12.82 17.51
N VAL A 214 -0.35 -13.49 16.94
CA VAL A 214 -0.50 -14.94 17.08
C VAL A 214 0.02 -15.62 15.82
N ILE A 215 1.09 -16.40 15.96
CA ILE A 215 1.70 -17.16 14.87
C ILE A 215 1.78 -18.63 15.32
N ASN A 216 1.15 -19.53 14.57
CA ASN A 216 1.09 -20.97 14.92
C ASN A 216 0.61 -21.18 16.37
N GLN A 217 -0.46 -20.50 16.77
CA GLN A 217 -1.09 -20.52 18.10
C GLN A 217 -0.22 -19.95 19.25
N ASN A 218 0.97 -19.43 18.97
CA ASN A 218 1.83 -18.78 19.96
C ASN A 218 1.71 -17.26 19.88
N GLU A 219 1.63 -16.60 21.02
CA GLU A 219 1.75 -15.15 21.08
C GLU A 219 3.22 -14.74 21.02
N ILE A 220 3.55 -13.92 20.03
CA ILE A 220 4.89 -13.40 19.79
C ILE A 220 4.81 -11.87 19.82
N LYS A 221 5.58 -11.26 20.72
CA LYS A 221 5.70 -9.81 20.82
C LYS A 221 6.89 -9.32 19.98
N HIS A 222 6.63 -8.41 19.06
CA HIS A 222 7.64 -7.70 18.30
C HIS A 222 7.77 -6.28 18.87
N GLU A 223 8.95 -5.93 19.35
CA GLU A 223 9.25 -4.60 19.89
C GLU A 223 9.56 -3.57 18.80
N THR A 224 9.79 -4.02 17.58
CA THR A 224 10.02 -3.21 16.39
C THR A 224 9.16 -3.71 15.24
N PRO A 225 8.93 -2.92 14.18
CA PRO A 225 8.33 -3.42 12.96
C PRO A 225 9.08 -4.64 12.43
N TRP A 226 8.37 -5.56 11.78
CA TRP A 226 8.93 -6.82 11.30
C TRP A 226 8.39 -7.19 9.92
N CYS A 227 9.15 -7.98 9.16
CA CYS A 227 8.83 -8.31 7.78
C CYS A 227 8.15 -9.67 7.67
N LEU A 228 7.07 -9.76 6.91
CA LEU A 228 6.57 -11.01 6.38
C LEU A 228 7.51 -11.52 5.26
N PRO A 229 7.49 -12.83 4.93
CA PRO A 229 8.29 -13.39 3.84
C PRO A 229 8.14 -12.64 2.52
N ALA A 230 9.25 -12.35 1.87
CA ALA A 230 9.27 -11.59 0.63
C ALA A 230 8.60 -12.34 -0.53
N VAL A 231 7.91 -11.60 -1.39
CA VAL A 231 7.22 -12.09 -2.57
C VAL A 231 7.95 -11.58 -3.80
N LYS A 232 8.47 -12.46 -4.64
CA LYS A 232 9.05 -12.06 -5.93
C LYS A 232 7.95 -11.74 -6.94
N ARG A 233 8.27 -10.75 -7.79
CA ARG A 233 7.43 -10.29 -8.88
C ARG A 233 8.04 -10.69 -10.21
N PHE A 234 7.22 -11.15 -11.14
CA PHE A 234 7.67 -11.59 -12.48
C PHE A 234 6.61 -11.29 -13.55
N ASN A 235 6.87 -11.66 -14.79
CA ASN A 235 6.00 -11.36 -15.93
C ASN A 235 5.69 -9.86 -16.07
N HIS A 236 6.72 -9.03 -15.91
CA HIS A 236 6.61 -7.60 -16.11
C HIS A 236 6.36 -7.27 -17.59
N LYS A 237 5.42 -6.38 -17.83
CA LYS A 237 5.24 -5.77 -19.15
C LYS A 237 6.14 -4.54 -19.24
N ASP A 238 6.95 -4.46 -20.30
CA ASP A 238 7.88 -3.34 -20.51
C ASP A 238 8.79 -3.06 -19.30
N SER A 239 9.20 -4.15 -18.60
CA SER A 239 10.05 -4.10 -17.40
C SER A 239 9.43 -3.43 -16.16
N ILE A 240 8.14 -3.12 -16.20
CA ILE A 240 7.37 -2.53 -15.10
C ILE A 240 6.30 -3.52 -14.65
N ALA A 241 6.19 -3.75 -13.35
CA ALA A 241 5.17 -4.64 -12.80
C ALA A 241 3.75 -4.06 -13.02
N PRO A 242 2.81 -4.82 -13.60
CA PRO A 242 1.45 -4.35 -13.81
C PRO A 242 0.67 -4.41 -12.49
N TYR A 243 0.58 -3.29 -11.78
CA TYR A 243 -0.17 -3.18 -10.52
C TYR A 243 -1.64 -2.75 -10.70
N ASN A 244 -2.05 -2.44 -11.91
CA ASN A 244 -3.34 -1.84 -12.20
C ASN A 244 -4.55 -2.81 -12.16
N GLY A 245 -4.39 -3.98 -11.55
CA GLY A 245 -5.48 -4.94 -11.34
C GLY A 245 -5.85 -5.79 -12.55
N ASN A 246 -5.13 -5.64 -13.66
CA ASN A 246 -5.41 -6.39 -14.90
C ASN A 246 -4.88 -7.84 -14.87
N ILE A 247 -3.97 -8.15 -13.94
CA ILE A 247 -3.40 -9.48 -13.77
C ILE A 247 -3.61 -9.91 -12.32
N ALA A 248 -4.19 -11.09 -12.13
CA ALA A 248 -4.33 -11.67 -10.79
C ALA A 248 -2.95 -11.84 -10.14
N VAL A 249 -2.84 -11.50 -8.85
CA VAL A 249 -1.58 -11.52 -8.09
C VAL A 249 -0.89 -12.89 -8.20
N ILE A 250 -1.64 -13.97 -8.18
CA ILE A 250 -1.11 -15.35 -8.28
C ILE A 250 -0.40 -15.66 -9.61
N ASN A 251 -0.68 -14.89 -10.68
CA ASN A 251 -0.11 -15.12 -12.01
C ASN A 251 1.24 -14.41 -12.23
N ASN A 252 1.60 -13.48 -11.34
CA ASN A 252 2.83 -12.69 -11.46
C ASN A 252 3.61 -12.53 -10.15
N SER A 253 3.30 -13.37 -9.16
CA SER A 253 3.89 -13.26 -7.82
C SER A 253 4.04 -14.63 -7.18
N LEU A 254 5.17 -14.84 -6.50
CA LEU A 254 5.47 -16.08 -5.77
C LEU A 254 6.29 -15.73 -4.53
N VAL A 255 5.95 -16.33 -3.39
CA VAL A 255 6.77 -16.20 -2.17
C VAL A 255 8.13 -16.84 -2.42
N LEU A 256 9.20 -16.21 -1.96
CA LEU A 256 10.55 -16.76 -2.04
C LEU A 256 10.63 -18.11 -1.31
N SER A 257 11.49 -19.01 -1.82
CA SER A 257 11.79 -20.27 -1.17
C SER A 257 12.50 -20.04 0.17
N ASP A 258 12.54 -21.07 1.03
CA ASP A 258 13.18 -20.98 2.34
C ASP A 258 14.68 -20.66 2.24
N ASP A 259 15.35 -21.14 1.19
CA ASP A 259 16.77 -20.86 0.94
C ASP A 259 16.96 -19.40 0.45
N GLU A 260 16.13 -18.94 -0.48
CA GLU A 260 16.15 -17.53 -0.92
C GLU A 260 15.91 -16.58 0.25
N LEU A 261 14.94 -16.89 1.15
CA LEU A 261 14.62 -16.07 2.33
C LEU A 261 15.77 -15.95 3.33
N LYS A 262 16.72 -16.89 3.33
CA LYS A 262 17.90 -16.89 4.21
C LYS A 262 19.13 -16.24 3.57
N SER A 263 19.05 -15.83 2.30
CA SER A 263 20.18 -15.20 1.63
C SER A 263 20.56 -13.87 2.30
N LYS A 264 21.84 -13.52 2.21
CA LYS A 264 22.38 -12.29 2.81
C LYS A 264 21.65 -11.05 2.29
N GLU A 265 21.38 -11.02 1.01
CA GLU A 265 20.72 -9.90 0.30
C GLU A 265 19.28 -9.69 0.79
N ILE A 266 18.55 -10.79 1.05
CA ILE A 266 17.19 -10.72 1.58
C ILE A 266 17.20 -10.32 3.07
N LEU A 267 18.12 -10.84 3.87
CA LEU A 267 18.24 -10.42 5.27
C LEU A 267 18.62 -8.94 5.39
N GLU A 268 19.49 -8.44 4.50
CA GLU A 268 19.86 -7.02 4.46
C GLU A 268 18.68 -6.14 4.08
N VAL A 269 17.92 -6.47 3.04
CA VAL A 269 16.73 -5.68 2.64
C VAL A 269 15.63 -5.73 3.70
N TYR A 270 15.47 -6.84 4.43
CA TYR A 270 14.56 -6.88 5.58
C TYR A 270 14.95 -5.88 6.65
N SER A 271 16.23 -5.79 7.01
CA SER A 271 16.72 -4.79 7.97
C SER A 271 16.40 -3.37 7.51
N HIS A 272 16.57 -3.07 6.21
CA HIS A 272 16.22 -1.78 5.63
C HIS A 272 14.70 -1.50 5.68
N CYS A 273 13.87 -2.50 5.38
CA CYS A 273 12.42 -2.37 5.44
C CYS A 273 11.91 -2.18 6.88
N GLN A 274 12.47 -2.90 7.86
CA GLN A 274 12.17 -2.72 9.28
C GLN A 274 12.50 -1.31 9.72
N LYS A 275 13.72 -0.82 9.42
CA LYS A 275 14.15 0.54 9.72
C LYS A 275 13.26 1.60 9.05
N ALA A 276 12.80 1.35 7.82
CA ALA A 276 11.81 2.21 7.17
C ALA A 276 10.49 2.24 7.95
N GLY A 277 9.97 1.09 8.38
CA GLY A 277 8.77 1.00 9.22
C GLY A 277 8.89 1.79 10.52
N GLU A 278 10.05 1.73 11.19
CA GLU A 278 10.34 2.50 12.40
C GLU A 278 10.33 4.01 12.13
N LEU A 279 11.05 4.45 11.09
CA LEU A 279 11.13 5.87 10.71
C LEU A 279 9.76 6.47 10.38
N LEU A 280 8.92 5.68 9.72
CA LEU A 280 7.58 6.10 9.36
C LEU A 280 6.59 5.97 10.52
N GLN A 281 6.98 5.28 11.61
CA GLN A 281 6.12 5.01 12.77
C GLN A 281 4.78 4.41 12.33
N ILE A 282 4.84 3.29 11.65
CA ILE A 282 3.65 2.63 11.08
C ILE A 282 2.74 2.07 12.18
N ASN A 283 1.43 2.25 12.01
CA ASN A 283 0.39 1.71 12.90
C ASN A 283 -0.33 0.49 12.31
N ALA A 284 -0.11 0.21 11.04
CA ALA A 284 -0.71 -0.90 10.31
C ALA A 284 0.30 -1.43 9.28
N PRO A 285 0.05 -2.59 8.66
CA PRO A 285 0.93 -3.09 7.62
C PRO A 285 1.16 -2.09 6.49
N ILE A 286 2.40 -1.97 6.04
CA ILE A 286 2.78 -1.29 4.80
C ILE A 286 3.39 -2.29 3.83
N ARG A 287 3.43 -1.95 2.57
CA ARG A 287 4.11 -2.74 1.54
C ARG A 287 5.22 -1.91 0.93
N ILE A 288 6.40 -2.48 0.86
CA ILE A 288 7.56 -1.87 0.26
C ILE A 288 7.96 -2.71 -0.95
N ASP A 289 7.99 -2.07 -2.11
CA ASP A 289 8.46 -2.70 -3.33
C ASP A 289 9.97 -2.40 -3.47
N CYS A 290 10.76 -3.46 -3.63
CA CYS A 290 12.22 -3.41 -3.68
C CYS A 290 12.71 -4.06 -4.97
N ARG A 291 13.81 -3.53 -5.54
CA ARG A 291 14.40 -4.09 -6.73
C ARG A 291 15.91 -4.17 -6.59
N ALA A 292 16.51 -5.25 -7.07
CA ALA A 292 17.95 -5.43 -7.05
C ALA A 292 18.62 -4.70 -8.20
N ASP A 293 19.84 -4.25 -7.98
CA ASP A 293 20.76 -3.85 -9.06
C ASP A 293 21.44 -5.09 -9.71
N GLU A 294 22.37 -4.85 -10.60
CA GLU A 294 23.14 -5.88 -11.30
C GLU A 294 24.04 -6.73 -10.37
N ASN A 295 24.36 -6.22 -9.18
CA ASN A 295 25.16 -6.89 -8.16
C ASN A 295 24.30 -7.62 -7.12
N GLY A 296 22.97 -7.63 -7.27
CA GLY A 296 22.05 -8.27 -6.35
C GLY A 296 21.69 -7.42 -5.11
N LYS A 297 22.18 -6.19 -5.00
CA LYS A 297 21.82 -5.29 -3.89
C LYS A 297 20.44 -4.70 -4.12
N TYR A 298 19.57 -4.84 -3.11
CA TYR A 298 18.20 -4.31 -3.16
C TYR A 298 18.12 -2.85 -2.76
N TYR A 299 17.23 -2.13 -3.45
CA TYR A 299 16.86 -0.74 -3.19
C TYR A 299 15.33 -0.66 -3.03
N LEU A 300 14.87 0.14 -2.07
CA LEU A 300 13.46 0.43 -1.84
C LEU A 300 13.03 1.52 -2.83
N PHE A 301 12.04 1.27 -3.68
CA PHE A 301 11.67 2.22 -4.73
C PHE A 301 10.21 2.67 -4.71
N ASP A 302 9.32 1.94 -4.03
CA ASP A 302 7.93 2.35 -3.82
C ASP A 302 7.42 1.85 -2.47
N LEU A 303 6.85 2.77 -1.69
CA LEU A 303 6.34 2.50 -0.38
C LEU A 303 4.84 2.77 -0.35
N ASN A 304 4.06 1.74 -0.05
CA ASN A 304 2.61 1.81 -0.04
C ASN A 304 2.09 1.72 1.41
N MET A 305 1.61 2.85 1.94
CA MET A 305 1.06 2.96 3.30
C MET A 305 -0.30 2.27 3.47
N LYS A 306 -0.99 1.92 2.38
CA LYS A 306 -2.26 1.17 2.39
C LYS A 306 -2.19 0.05 1.36
N PRO A 307 -1.58 -1.10 1.68
CA PRO A 307 -1.60 -2.28 0.81
C PRO A 307 -3.04 -2.79 0.62
N ASN A 308 -3.29 -3.44 -0.52
CA ASN A 308 -4.53 -4.17 -0.71
C ASN A 308 -4.58 -5.37 0.24
N MET A 309 -5.72 -5.54 0.92
CA MET A 309 -5.95 -6.59 1.92
C MET A 309 -7.08 -7.55 1.48
N THR A 310 -7.38 -7.63 0.17
CA THR A 310 -8.33 -8.62 -0.35
C THR A 310 -7.81 -10.05 -0.15
N GLY A 311 -8.72 -10.99 -0.09
CA GLY A 311 -8.42 -12.42 -0.02
C GLY A 311 -9.62 -13.26 -0.46
N PRO A 312 -9.46 -14.58 -0.59
CA PRO A 312 -10.55 -15.50 -0.89
C PRO A 312 -11.56 -15.48 0.28
N SER A 313 -12.74 -14.94 0.04
CA SER A 313 -13.74 -14.72 1.08
C SER A 313 -15.14 -15.15 0.64
N ARG A 314 -15.85 -14.28 -0.07
CA ARG A 314 -17.18 -14.52 -0.60
C ARG A 314 -17.14 -15.54 -1.75
N PRO A 315 -18.23 -16.33 -2.02
CA PRO A 315 -18.23 -17.38 -3.04
C PRO A 315 -17.74 -16.92 -4.42
N GLN A 316 -18.14 -15.73 -4.87
CA GLN A 316 -17.74 -15.15 -6.17
C GLN A 316 -16.34 -14.55 -6.18
N ARG A 317 -15.64 -14.54 -5.03
CA ARG A 317 -14.32 -13.90 -4.85
C ARG A 317 -13.25 -14.88 -4.34
N GLN A 318 -13.46 -16.17 -4.49
CA GLN A 318 -12.50 -17.20 -4.05
C GLN A 318 -11.16 -17.17 -4.79
N ASN A 319 -11.10 -16.54 -5.95
CA ASN A 319 -9.91 -16.35 -6.77
C ASN A 319 -9.14 -15.05 -6.44
N GLN A 320 -9.60 -14.27 -5.47
CA GLN A 320 -8.94 -13.03 -5.08
C GLN A 320 -7.81 -13.31 -4.11
N ASP A 321 -6.74 -12.54 -4.24
CA ASP A 321 -5.58 -12.61 -3.36
C ASP A 321 -4.86 -11.26 -3.27
N SER A 322 -4.00 -11.11 -2.27
CA SER A 322 -3.13 -9.96 -2.11
C SER A 322 -1.69 -10.41 -1.85
N LEU A 323 -0.74 -9.54 -2.19
CA LEU A 323 0.68 -9.79 -1.91
C LEU A 323 0.93 -10.01 -0.42
N THR A 324 0.24 -9.25 0.43
CA THR A 324 0.30 -9.41 1.89
C THR A 324 -0.21 -10.77 2.33
N LEU A 325 -1.33 -11.26 1.77
CA LEU A 325 -1.86 -12.56 2.14
C LEU A 325 -1.00 -13.73 1.62
N LEU A 326 -0.45 -13.62 0.40
CA LEU A 326 0.54 -14.60 -0.07
C LEU A 326 1.70 -14.75 0.90
N SER A 327 2.23 -13.63 1.34
CA SER A 327 3.31 -13.55 2.32
C SER A 327 2.90 -14.15 3.69
N ALA A 328 1.73 -13.81 4.18
CA ALA A 328 1.19 -14.26 5.46
C ALA A 328 0.97 -15.79 5.50
N ARG A 329 0.50 -16.39 4.39
CA ARG A 329 0.33 -17.86 4.30
C ARG A 329 1.64 -18.62 4.49
N LYS A 330 2.77 -18.05 4.09
CA LYS A 330 4.09 -18.70 4.26
C LYS A 330 4.45 -18.88 5.73
N ILE A 331 3.91 -18.06 6.64
CA ILE A 331 4.10 -18.21 8.09
C ILE A 331 2.92 -18.91 8.78
N GLY A 332 2.01 -19.50 8.00
CA GLY A 332 0.89 -20.29 8.48
C GLY A 332 -0.40 -19.51 8.73
N TRP A 333 -0.49 -18.22 8.37
CA TRP A 333 -1.73 -17.45 8.52
C TRP A 333 -2.71 -17.73 7.38
N SER A 334 -3.94 -18.06 7.71
CA SER A 334 -5.10 -17.95 6.82
C SER A 334 -5.47 -16.47 6.60
N TYR A 335 -6.42 -16.21 5.72
CA TYR A 335 -6.94 -14.85 5.54
C TYR A 335 -7.54 -14.29 6.83
N PHE A 336 -8.31 -15.10 7.54
CA PHE A 336 -8.88 -14.70 8.83
C PHE A 336 -7.80 -14.40 9.87
N GLU A 337 -6.76 -15.21 9.99
CA GLU A 337 -5.66 -14.99 10.95
C GLU A 337 -4.89 -13.70 10.66
N LEU A 338 -4.64 -13.39 9.37
CA LEU A 338 -4.07 -12.11 8.98
C LEU A 338 -4.95 -10.95 9.47
N LEU A 339 -6.26 -10.97 9.16
CA LEU A 339 -7.18 -9.91 9.57
C LEU A 339 -7.30 -9.80 11.09
N LYS A 340 -7.36 -10.93 11.81
CA LYS A 340 -7.41 -10.98 13.27
C LYS A 340 -6.15 -10.38 13.91
N ASN A 341 -4.98 -10.66 13.36
CA ASN A 341 -3.74 -10.06 13.81
C ASN A 341 -3.68 -8.55 13.53
N MET A 342 -4.31 -8.06 12.46
CA MET A 342 -4.45 -6.61 12.23
C MET A 342 -5.39 -5.95 13.24
N ILE A 343 -6.49 -6.59 13.64
CA ILE A 343 -7.39 -6.09 14.69
C ILE A 343 -6.62 -5.92 16.00
N ARG A 344 -5.69 -6.82 16.33
CA ARG A 344 -4.86 -6.71 17.55
C ARG A 344 -3.96 -5.48 17.55
N GLN A 345 -3.68 -4.89 16.38
CA GLN A 345 -2.89 -3.66 16.23
C GLN A 345 -3.76 -2.41 16.15
N SER A 346 -5.03 -2.49 16.56
CA SER A 346 -5.88 -1.29 16.65
C SER A 346 -5.32 -0.29 17.66
N TRP A 347 -5.49 0.99 17.37
CA TRP A 347 -4.98 2.09 18.17
C TRP A 347 -6.07 3.10 18.50
N ILE A 348 -5.82 3.91 19.51
CA ILE A 348 -6.64 5.05 19.96
C ILE A 348 -5.76 6.29 19.90
N VAL A 349 -6.35 7.44 19.56
CA VAL A 349 -5.66 8.74 19.62
C VAL A 349 -5.68 9.28 21.04
#